data_a04ba7a3531aebd7470a5dc6b6469b2f
#
_entry.id   a04ba7a3531aebd7470a5dc6b6469b2f
#
_cell.length_a   1.000
_cell.length_b   1.000
_cell.length_c   1.000
_cell.angle_alpha   90.00
_cell.angle_beta   90.00
_cell.angle_gamma   90.00
#
_symmetry.space_group_name_H-M   'P 1'
#
loop_
_entity.id
_entity.type
_entity.pdbx_description
1 polymer ?
#
loop_
_entity_poly.entity_id
_entity_poly.type
_entity_poly.pdbx_seq_one_letter_code
_entity_poly.pdbx_strand_id
1 'polypeptide(L)'
;MGRRAVLRGVTGKYAGQSFDLAGGKVVLGRDPASCNIVFEKNTPGVSGRHCQVAYDPNGECFLITDLGSSYGTFLGNGKKLTANVTEKLFPGDTFYLCDNANRFVVTKE
;
A
#
# COMPACT_ATOMS: atom_id res chain seq x y z
N MET A 1 0.70 -13.86 22.42
CA MET A 1 0.98 -12.53 21.85
C MET A 1 0.73 -12.54 20.37
N GLY A 2 -0.15 -11.72 19.91
CA GLY A 2 -0.41 -11.57 18.50
C GLY A 2 0.68 -10.76 17.83
N ARG A 3 0.93 -11.07 16.56
CA ARG A 3 1.80 -10.24 15.73
C ARG A 3 0.98 -9.11 15.16
N ARG A 4 1.62 -7.98 14.91
CA ARG A 4 0.94 -6.80 14.35
C ARG A 4 0.87 -6.90 12.84
N ALA A 5 -0.27 -6.47 12.29
CA ALA A 5 -0.41 -6.30 10.85
C ALA A 5 0.32 -5.03 10.43
N VAL A 6 1.24 -5.14 9.49
CA VAL A 6 2.04 -4.01 9.04
C VAL A 6 2.15 -3.96 7.52
N LEU A 7 2.41 -2.76 7.03
CA LEU A 7 2.81 -2.49 5.67
C LEU A 7 4.29 -2.12 5.71
N ARG A 8 5.12 -2.84 4.92
CA ARG A 8 6.56 -2.61 4.95
C ARG A 8 7.07 -2.25 3.57
N GLY A 9 7.90 -1.22 3.50
CA GLY A 9 8.55 -0.85 2.24
C GLY A 9 9.62 -1.84 1.85
N VAL A 10 9.64 -2.20 0.56
CA VAL A 10 10.65 -3.12 0.01
C VAL A 10 11.64 -2.35 -0.85
N THR A 11 11.16 -1.45 -1.69
CA THR A 11 12.02 -0.59 -2.51
C THR A 11 11.56 0.86 -2.37
N GLY A 12 12.43 1.79 -2.77
CA GLY A 12 12.12 3.20 -2.82
C GLY A 12 12.32 3.91 -1.48
N LYS A 13 11.68 5.05 -1.34
CA LYS A 13 11.84 5.94 -0.19
C LYS A 13 11.62 5.24 1.15
N TYR A 14 10.68 4.30 1.19
CA TYR A 14 10.30 3.66 2.45
C TYR A 14 10.85 2.25 2.62
N ALA A 15 11.83 1.86 1.82
CA ALA A 15 12.48 0.55 1.94
C ALA A 15 12.96 0.31 3.37
N GLY A 16 12.55 -0.81 3.96
CA GLY A 16 12.94 -1.19 5.32
C GLY A 16 12.08 -0.60 6.42
N GLN A 17 11.16 0.31 6.11
CA GLN A 17 10.28 0.91 7.12
C GLN A 17 8.95 0.15 7.19
N SER A 18 8.45 0.00 8.41
CA SER A 18 7.16 -0.67 8.66
C SER A 18 6.15 0.33 9.21
N PHE A 19 4.91 0.19 8.77
CA PHE A 19 3.80 1.04 9.20
C PHE A 19 2.71 0.16 9.78
N ASP A 20 2.27 0.47 11.01
CA ASP A 20 1.28 -0.32 11.72
C ASP A 20 -0.11 -0.09 11.13
N LEU A 21 -0.81 -1.16 10.82
CA LEU A 21 -2.19 -1.10 10.28
C LEU A 21 -3.27 -1.26 11.35
N ALA A 22 -2.88 -1.37 12.63
CA ALA A 22 -3.85 -1.54 13.71
C ALA A 22 -4.74 -0.30 13.91
N GLY A 23 -4.25 0.87 13.52
CA GLY A 23 -5.00 2.12 13.64
C GLY A 23 -6.04 2.36 12.55
N GLY A 24 -6.21 1.42 11.63
CA GLY A 24 -7.13 1.57 10.52
C GLY A 24 -6.41 1.60 9.19
N LYS A 25 -7.09 2.15 8.18
CA LYS A 25 -6.51 2.19 6.84
C LYS A 25 -5.36 3.20 6.76
N VAL A 26 -4.43 2.92 5.87
CA VAL A 26 -3.29 3.79 5.57
C VAL A 26 -3.39 4.18 4.11
N VAL A 27 -3.31 5.47 3.82
CA VAL A 27 -3.37 6.02 2.46
C VAL A 27 -1.97 6.40 2.02
N LEU A 28 -1.59 5.98 0.81
CA LEU A 28 -0.29 6.28 0.21
C LEU A 28 -0.47 7.28 -0.93
N GLY A 29 0.41 8.28 -0.98
CA GLY A 29 0.36 9.27 -2.05
C GLY A 29 1.21 10.49 -1.75
N ARG A 30 1.11 11.51 -2.62
CA ARG A 30 1.92 12.72 -2.51
C ARG A 30 1.28 13.83 -1.68
N ASP A 31 -0.03 13.74 -1.43
CA ASP A 31 -0.76 14.79 -0.72
C ASP A 31 -0.64 14.61 0.80
N PRO A 32 0.12 15.45 1.51
CA PRO A 32 0.30 15.29 2.95
C PRO A 32 -0.98 15.51 3.75
N ALA A 33 -1.96 16.21 3.18
CA ALA A 33 -3.24 16.46 3.87
C ALA A 33 -4.14 15.22 3.86
N SER A 34 -3.94 14.31 2.88
CA SER A 34 -4.82 13.14 2.67
C SER A 34 -4.13 11.82 2.95
N CYS A 35 -2.80 11.78 3.01
CA CYS A 35 -2.05 10.53 3.06
C CYS A 35 -1.33 10.33 4.37
N ASN A 36 -1.18 9.07 4.78
CA ASN A 36 -0.40 8.66 5.95
C ASN A 36 1.04 8.35 5.56
N ILE A 37 1.23 7.76 4.38
CA ILE A 37 2.57 7.49 3.83
C ILE A 37 2.74 8.47 2.67
N VAL A 38 3.55 9.50 2.91
CA VAL A 38 3.64 10.65 2.00
C VAL A 38 4.92 10.57 1.18
N PHE A 39 4.76 10.66 -0.14
CA PHE A 39 5.88 10.70 -1.09
C PHE A 39 6.22 12.15 -1.42
N GLU A 40 7.43 12.36 -1.95
CA GLU A 40 7.85 13.67 -2.41
C GLU A 40 6.89 14.22 -3.44
N LYS A 41 6.71 15.54 -3.45
CA LYS A 41 5.72 16.21 -4.29
C LYS A 41 5.80 15.86 -5.76
N ASN A 42 7.01 15.61 -6.26
CA ASN A 42 7.24 15.32 -7.67
C ASN A 42 7.69 13.88 -7.92
N THR A 43 7.33 12.94 -7.03
CA THR A 43 7.67 11.53 -7.22
C THR A 43 6.98 11.01 -8.49
N PRO A 44 7.75 10.53 -9.49
CA PRO A 44 7.15 10.01 -10.72
C PRO A 44 6.25 8.81 -10.44
N GLY A 45 5.11 8.76 -11.12
CA GLY A 45 4.23 7.60 -11.07
C GLY A 45 3.36 7.48 -9.82
N VAL A 46 3.50 8.37 -8.84
CA VAL A 46 2.70 8.37 -7.63
C VAL A 46 1.71 9.52 -7.66
N SER A 47 0.43 9.20 -7.51
CA SER A 47 -0.64 10.20 -7.50
C SER A 47 -0.79 10.86 -6.13
N GLY A 48 -1.55 11.96 -6.05
CA GLY A 48 -1.80 12.65 -4.79
C GLY A 48 -2.41 11.74 -3.74
N ARG A 49 -3.44 10.97 -4.11
CA ARG A 49 -3.98 9.86 -3.32
C ARG A 49 -3.92 8.63 -4.22
N HIS A 50 -2.92 7.78 -3.99
CA HIS A 50 -2.64 6.69 -4.92
C HIS A 50 -3.43 5.41 -4.60
N CYS A 51 -3.28 4.92 -3.38
CA CYS A 51 -3.99 3.72 -2.94
C CYS A 51 -4.11 3.71 -1.42
N GLN A 52 -4.91 2.79 -0.91
CA GLN A 52 -5.04 2.61 0.54
C GLN A 52 -4.96 1.14 0.88
N VAL A 53 -4.47 0.85 2.09
CA VAL A 53 -4.32 -0.50 2.61
C VAL A 53 -4.90 -0.54 4.01
N ALA A 54 -5.64 -1.61 4.32
CA ALA A 54 -6.17 -1.84 5.64
C ALA A 54 -5.99 -3.32 5.99
N TYR A 55 -6.09 -3.63 7.28
CA TYR A 55 -6.09 -5.00 7.73
C TYR A 55 -7.48 -5.38 8.24
N ASP A 56 -7.98 -6.53 7.80
CA ASP A 56 -9.24 -7.09 8.25
C ASP A 56 -8.95 -8.23 9.24
N PRO A 57 -9.11 -8.00 10.56
CA PRO A 57 -8.81 -9.05 11.54
C PRO A 57 -9.79 -10.23 11.46
N ASN A 58 -11.01 -9.99 11.00
CA ASN A 58 -12.00 -11.07 10.88
C ASN A 58 -11.63 -12.05 9.76
N GLY A 59 -11.18 -11.52 8.63
CA GLY A 59 -10.74 -12.35 7.51
C GLY A 59 -9.26 -12.70 7.56
N GLU A 60 -8.51 -12.13 8.49
CA GLU A 60 -7.06 -12.27 8.61
C GLU A 60 -6.36 -11.98 7.28
N CYS A 61 -6.80 -10.93 6.62
CA CYS A 61 -6.28 -10.55 5.32
C CYS A 61 -6.12 -9.03 5.26
N PHE A 62 -5.43 -8.57 4.22
CA PHE A 62 -5.24 -7.15 3.96
C PHE A 62 -6.13 -6.75 2.81
N LEU A 63 -6.61 -5.52 2.85
CA LEU A 63 -7.50 -4.99 1.82
C LEU A 63 -6.79 -3.83 1.14
N ILE A 64 -6.63 -3.93 -0.18
CA ILE A 64 -5.96 -2.89 -0.97
C ILE A 64 -6.93 -2.33 -2.00
N THR A 65 -6.91 -1.00 -2.16
CA THR A 65 -7.78 -0.29 -3.09
C THR A 65 -6.98 0.79 -3.79
N ASP A 66 -6.97 0.77 -5.13
CA ASP A 66 -6.43 1.88 -5.91
C ASP A 66 -7.46 3.02 -5.88
N LEU A 67 -7.02 4.24 -5.58
CA LEU A 67 -7.91 5.38 -5.41
C LEU A 67 -8.04 6.22 -6.68
N GLY A 68 -7.91 5.60 -7.84
CA GLY A 68 -7.98 6.29 -9.12
C GLY A 68 -6.64 6.87 -9.54
N SER A 69 -5.55 6.19 -9.23
CA SER A 69 -4.21 6.67 -9.57
C SER A 69 -4.01 6.75 -11.07
N SER A 70 -3.15 7.69 -11.50
CA SER A 70 -2.89 7.92 -12.92
C SER A 70 -2.14 6.76 -13.58
N TYR A 71 -1.20 6.13 -12.85
CA TYR A 71 -0.34 5.09 -13.42
C TYR A 71 -0.62 3.70 -12.84
N GLY A 72 -1.52 3.59 -11.86
CA GLY A 72 -1.98 2.32 -11.36
C GLY A 72 -1.24 1.80 -10.14
N THR A 73 -1.90 0.87 -9.47
CA THR A 73 -1.37 0.05 -8.39
C THR A 73 -1.38 -1.38 -8.89
N PHE A 74 -0.27 -2.09 -8.71
CA PHE A 74 -0.08 -3.44 -9.25
C PHE A 74 0.22 -4.43 -8.14
N LEU A 75 -0.37 -5.61 -8.22
CA LEU A 75 -0.02 -6.71 -7.33
C LEU A 75 1.33 -7.30 -7.70
N GLY A 76 1.92 -8.06 -6.79
CA GLY A 76 3.24 -8.64 -7.00
C GLY A 76 3.38 -9.51 -8.25
N ASN A 77 2.26 -10.09 -8.71
CA ASN A 77 2.23 -10.89 -9.94
C ASN A 77 2.05 -10.06 -11.21
N GLY A 78 2.00 -8.72 -11.09
CA GLY A 78 1.84 -7.82 -12.23
C GLY A 78 0.41 -7.44 -12.56
N LYS A 79 -0.58 -7.99 -11.84
CA LYS A 79 -1.98 -7.64 -12.08
C LYS A 79 -2.24 -6.20 -11.66
N LYS A 80 -2.80 -5.39 -12.58
CA LYS A 80 -3.20 -4.02 -12.27
C LYS A 80 -4.56 -4.03 -11.57
N LEU A 81 -4.67 -3.29 -10.47
CA LEU A 81 -5.94 -3.15 -9.77
C LEU A 81 -6.91 -2.30 -10.56
N THR A 82 -8.19 -2.64 -10.47
CA THR A 82 -9.26 -1.77 -10.97
C THR A 82 -9.50 -0.67 -9.95
N ALA A 83 -9.56 0.58 -10.41
CA ALA A 83 -9.76 1.72 -9.52
C ALA A 83 -11.03 1.55 -8.69
N ASN A 84 -10.90 1.82 -7.39
CA ASN A 84 -11.99 1.79 -6.42
C ASN A 84 -12.61 0.40 -6.19
N VAL A 85 -11.92 -0.64 -6.62
CA VAL A 85 -12.31 -2.03 -6.33
C VAL A 85 -11.30 -2.61 -5.35
N THR A 86 -11.79 -3.01 -4.16
CA THR A 86 -10.94 -3.55 -3.12
C THR A 86 -10.60 -5.00 -3.40
N GLU A 87 -9.32 -5.35 -3.26
CA GLU A 87 -8.85 -6.73 -3.39
C GLU A 87 -8.18 -7.19 -2.11
N LYS A 88 -8.15 -8.51 -1.89
CA LYS A 88 -7.55 -9.10 -0.71
C LYS A 88 -6.11 -9.49 -0.97
N LEU A 89 -5.26 -9.23 0.03
CA LEU A 89 -3.88 -9.71 0.05
C LEU A 89 -3.67 -10.48 1.35
N PHE A 90 -2.70 -11.38 1.34
CA PHE A 90 -2.37 -12.21 2.50
C PHE A 90 -0.93 -11.95 2.92
N PRO A 91 -0.56 -12.29 4.17
CA PRO A 91 0.80 -12.03 4.63
C PRO A 91 1.86 -12.54 3.66
N GLY A 92 2.80 -11.68 3.30
CA GLY A 92 3.85 -11.98 2.34
C GLY A 92 3.56 -11.50 0.93
N ASP A 93 2.32 -11.11 0.64
CA ASP A 93 1.98 -10.57 -0.68
C ASP A 93 2.54 -9.17 -0.85
N THR A 94 2.92 -8.84 -2.08
CA THR A 94 3.49 -7.53 -2.40
C THR A 94 2.61 -6.78 -3.39
N PHE A 95 2.82 -5.46 -3.41
CA PHE A 95 2.22 -4.60 -4.44
C PHE A 95 3.18 -3.45 -4.71
N TYR A 96 2.96 -2.74 -5.81
CA TYR A 96 3.82 -1.58 -6.14
C TYR A 96 3.01 -0.48 -6.82
N LEU A 97 3.53 0.74 -6.73
CA LEU A 97 2.91 1.94 -7.30
C LEU A 97 3.59 2.23 -8.62
N CYS A 98 2.86 2.10 -9.72
CA CYS A 98 3.35 2.33 -11.08
C CYS A 98 4.37 1.28 -11.54
N ASP A 99 5.53 1.21 -10.88
CA ASP A 99 6.60 0.27 -11.20
C ASP A 99 7.32 -0.18 -9.92
N ASN A 100 8.43 -0.91 -10.06
CA ASN A 100 9.15 -1.46 -8.92
C ASN A 100 9.93 -0.43 -8.10
N ALA A 101 9.89 0.85 -8.47
CA ALA A 101 10.60 1.88 -7.72
C ALA A 101 10.02 2.01 -6.29
N ASN A 102 8.73 1.72 -6.11
CA ASN A 102 8.07 1.80 -4.80
C ASN A 102 7.22 0.57 -4.58
N ARG A 103 7.86 -0.49 -4.08
CA ARG A 103 7.21 -1.77 -3.77
C ARG A 103 7.05 -1.91 -2.26
N PHE A 104 5.93 -2.53 -1.87
CA PHE A 104 5.60 -2.78 -0.47
C PHE A 104 5.18 -4.24 -0.30
N VAL A 105 5.31 -4.73 0.94
CA VAL A 105 4.81 -6.04 1.35
C VAL A 105 3.86 -5.87 2.52
N VAL A 106 2.78 -6.66 2.53
CA VAL A 106 1.88 -6.74 3.69
C VAL A 106 2.26 -7.98 4.48
N THR A 107 2.39 -7.85 5.79
CA THR A 107 2.85 -8.96 6.61
C THR A 107 2.44 -8.76 8.07
N LYS A 108 2.78 -9.72 8.90
CA LYS A 108 2.58 -9.64 10.34
C LYS A 108 3.93 -9.71 11.03
N GLU A 109 4.18 -8.78 11.92
CA GLU A 109 5.44 -8.68 12.67
C GLU A 109 5.21 -8.74 14.15
#